data_d50200d8c5e00a21c27de216c32b6f5e
#
_entry.id   d50200d8c5e00a21c27de216c32b6f5e
#
_cell.length_a   1.000
_cell.length_b   1.000
_cell.length_c   1.000
_cell.angle_alpha   90.00
_cell.angle_beta   90.00
_cell.angle_gamma   90.00
#
_symmetry.space_group_name_H-M   'P 1'
#
loop_
_entity.id
_entity.type
_entity.pdbx_description
1 polymer ?
#
loop_
_entity_poly.entity_id
_entity_poly.type
_entity_poly.pdbx_seq_one_letter_code
_entity_poly.pdbx_strand_id
1 'polypeptide(L)'
;MSSVTNRIKEIKQPRGGYVNPRKFREVILNDEKNLNDEENVHASIIGMAVDYLSRIIMGDTKEEAFKISLIGAQIIQQSDKAQKLLKKIKGLDDNSIVAACKLVGYDVCFRAGINFFKPVENINPDKHTIENIRIMVNRTEVFIKEYGPIKEKGMTFIGGYTQTITSGDADFMTEDTLWEFKVSNDRPKSIHTLQLLVYYLLGIHSDKEKYSKIKNLAIYNPRLNKVFIINIDEISDETIKLVEDDVIVYRKDNSMQLKNNEKFFTITDLTKILGCSRYRIMQLYSMEGLPLQKYKNKYVIHSNELSEWMVYKEQEERKRQKQMLISSCIGIVILLIMIVGLLVVFF
;
A
#
# COMPACT_ATOMS: atom_id res chain seq x y z
N MET A 1 -12.75 -10.08 -10.15
CA MET A 1 -11.78 -8.98 -10.00
C MET A 1 -10.96 -9.27 -8.77
N SER A 2 -9.64 -9.35 -8.90
CA SER A 2 -8.78 -9.82 -7.83
C SER A 2 -7.64 -8.80 -7.58
N SER A 3 -7.16 -8.70 -6.32
CA SER A 3 -5.89 -8.03 -6.05
C SER A 3 -4.73 -8.91 -6.55
N VAL A 4 -3.54 -8.32 -6.73
CA VAL A 4 -2.32 -9.08 -7.05
C VAL A 4 -2.14 -10.22 -6.06
N THR A 5 -2.23 -9.95 -4.75
CA THR A 5 -2.04 -10.94 -3.68
C THR A 5 -3.06 -12.07 -3.69
N ASN A 6 -4.29 -11.82 -4.13
CA ASN A 6 -5.31 -12.87 -4.29
C ASN A 6 -5.06 -13.66 -5.57
N ARG A 7 -4.81 -12.97 -6.69
CA ARG A 7 -4.58 -13.62 -7.98
C ARG A 7 -3.42 -14.62 -7.94
N ILE A 8 -2.27 -14.24 -7.37
CA ILE A 8 -1.10 -15.13 -7.28
C ILE A 8 -1.34 -16.39 -6.42
N LYS A 9 -2.31 -16.36 -5.47
CA LYS A 9 -2.71 -17.53 -4.68
C LYS A 9 -3.57 -18.51 -5.48
N GLU A 10 -4.34 -18.01 -6.46
CA GLU A 10 -5.22 -18.80 -7.33
C GLU A 10 -4.44 -19.51 -8.43
N ILE A 11 -3.26 -18.99 -8.80
CA ILE A 11 -2.45 -19.53 -9.90
C ILE A 11 -1.65 -20.75 -9.45
N LYS A 12 -1.84 -21.85 -10.16
CA LYS A 12 -0.97 -23.03 -10.02
C LYS A 12 0.35 -22.75 -10.76
N GLN A 13 1.38 -22.43 -10.01
CA GLN A 13 2.71 -22.19 -10.57
C GLN A 13 3.39 -23.48 -11.05
N PRO A 14 4.27 -23.42 -12.06
CA PRO A 14 5.09 -24.54 -12.45
C PRO A 14 6.04 -24.98 -11.31
N ARG A 15 6.62 -26.18 -11.43
CA ARG A 15 7.60 -26.65 -10.42
C ARG A 15 8.78 -25.66 -10.31
N GLY A 16 9.00 -25.14 -9.12
CA GLY A 16 10.02 -24.11 -8.85
C GLY A 16 9.51 -22.67 -8.97
N GLY A 17 8.26 -22.46 -9.40
CA GLY A 17 7.65 -21.14 -9.64
C GLY A 17 8.01 -20.55 -11.01
N TYR A 18 7.29 -19.54 -11.44
CA TYR A 18 7.63 -18.76 -12.64
C TYR A 18 9.01 -18.11 -12.48
N VAL A 19 9.27 -17.50 -11.32
CA VAL A 19 10.60 -17.03 -10.94
C VAL A 19 11.07 -17.83 -9.75
N ASN A 20 12.06 -18.70 -9.98
CA ASN A 20 12.56 -19.60 -8.93
C ASN A 20 13.25 -18.78 -7.82
N PRO A 21 12.78 -18.86 -6.54
CA PRO A 21 13.38 -18.14 -5.43
C PRO A 21 14.86 -18.43 -5.19
N ARG A 22 15.34 -19.60 -5.64
CA ARG A 22 16.75 -19.99 -5.52
C ARG A 22 17.70 -19.22 -6.45
N LYS A 23 17.14 -18.55 -7.47
CA LYS A 23 17.92 -17.67 -8.35
C LYS A 23 18.21 -16.32 -7.71
N PHE A 24 17.45 -15.93 -6.68
CA PHE A 24 17.73 -14.70 -5.96
C PHE A 24 19.03 -14.83 -5.17
N ARG A 25 19.97 -13.95 -5.45
CA ARG A 25 21.21 -13.81 -4.67
C ARG A 25 20.84 -13.37 -3.27
N GLU A 26 21.38 -14.03 -2.27
CA GLU A 26 21.20 -13.72 -0.86
C GLU A 26 22.35 -12.82 -0.38
N VAL A 27 22.00 -11.70 0.25
CA VAL A 27 22.93 -10.79 0.93
C VAL A 27 22.57 -10.74 2.40
N ILE A 28 23.52 -11.01 3.27
CA ILE A 28 23.33 -10.94 4.72
C ILE A 28 23.73 -9.54 5.19
N LEU A 29 22.83 -8.88 5.90
CA LEU A 29 23.09 -7.59 6.54
C LEU A 29 23.46 -7.90 7.99
N ASN A 30 24.78 -8.02 8.27
CA ASN A 30 25.22 -8.40 9.60
C ASN A 30 25.08 -7.25 10.60
N ASP A 31 24.33 -7.47 11.71
CA ASP A 31 24.16 -6.53 12.81
C ASP A 31 24.63 -7.11 14.16
N GLU A 32 25.23 -8.31 14.15
CA GLU A 32 25.67 -9.04 15.35
C GLU A 32 24.59 -9.28 16.42
N LYS A 33 23.29 -9.07 16.06
CA LYS A 33 22.17 -9.24 16.96
C LYS A 33 21.37 -10.49 16.62
N ASN A 34 21.06 -11.28 17.62
CA ASN A 34 20.17 -12.44 17.51
C ASN A 34 18.77 -12.07 18.00
N LEU A 35 17.75 -12.60 17.31
CA LEU A 35 16.39 -12.55 17.82
C LEU A 35 16.20 -13.61 18.90
N ASN A 36 15.31 -13.34 19.85
CA ASN A 36 14.87 -14.35 20.80
C ASN A 36 14.03 -15.41 20.08
N ASP A 37 14.15 -16.67 20.51
CA ASP A 37 13.49 -17.80 19.85
C ASP A 37 11.96 -17.79 20.03
N GLU A 38 11.47 -17.25 21.15
CA GLU A 38 10.05 -17.24 21.49
C GLU A 38 9.45 -15.83 21.40
N GLU A 39 8.23 -15.80 20.86
CA GLU A 39 7.39 -14.61 20.75
C GLU A 39 5.96 -14.96 21.21
N ASN A 40 5.40 -14.17 22.13
CA ASN A 40 4.09 -14.44 22.71
C ASN A 40 2.91 -13.82 21.94
N VAL A 41 3.17 -13.13 20.83
CA VAL A 41 2.18 -12.47 20.00
C VAL A 41 2.17 -13.12 18.60
N HIS A 42 0.99 -13.23 18.01
CA HIS A 42 0.83 -13.85 16.69
C HIS A 42 1.73 -13.20 15.63
N ALA A 43 2.40 -14.03 14.82
CA ALA A 43 3.38 -13.59 13.82
C ALA A 43 2.85 -12.51 12.85
N SER A 44 1.55 -12.51 12.50
CA SER A 44 0.96 -11.47 11.67
C SER A 44 0.94 -10.09 12.35
N ILE A 45 0.70 -10.04 13.66
CA ILE A 45 0.74 -8.79 14.45
C ILE A 45 2.17 -8.24 14.46
N ILE A 46 3.14 -9.11 14.74
CA ILE A 46 4.56 -8.76 14.74
C ILE A 46 4.98 -8.24 13.38
N GLY A 47 4.64 -8.99 12.31
CA GLY A 47 4.98 -8.61 10.93
C GLY A 47 4.43 -7.24 10.55
N MET A 48 3.17 -6.95 10.84
CA MET A 48 2.56 -5.65 10.57
C MET A 48 3.14 -4.54 11.46
N ALA A 49 3.42 -4.80 12.74
CA ALA A 49 4.04 -3.82 13.63
C ALA A 49 5.44 -3.44 13.14
N VAL A 50 6.25 -4.43 12.73
CA VAL A 50 7.58 -4.20 12.15
C VAL A 50 7.46 -3.42 10.84
N ASP A 51 6.56 -3.80 9.92
CA ASP A 51 6.34 -3.08 8.67
C ASP A 51 5.99 -1.61 8.93
N TYR A 52 4.97 -1.33 9.74
CA TYR A 52 4.50 0.03 9.95
C TYR A 52 5.48 0.91 10.72
N LEU A 53 6.18 0.35 11.72
CA LEU A 53 7.25 1.07 12.40
C LEU A 53 8.44 1.34 11.45
N SER A 54 8.77 0.39 10.56
CA SER A 54 9.80 0.57 9.54
C SER A 54 9.43 1.66 8.53
N ARG A 55 8.16 1.76 8.14
CA ARG A 55 7.67 2.85 7.28
C ARG A 55 7.88 4.23 7.89
N ILE A 56 7.72 4.36 9.22
CA ILE A 56 8.03 5.62 9.91
C ILE A 56 9.53 5.96 9.78
N ILE A 57 10.41 4.97 9.95
CA ILE A 57 11.86 5.15 9.72
C ILE A 57 12.14 5.53 8.27
N MET A 58 11.39 4.99 7.32
CA MET A 58 11.44 5.33 5.89
C MET A 58 10.83 6.70 5.58
N GLY A 59 10.36 7.45 6.60
CA GLY A 59 9.88 8.83 6.46
C GLY A 59 8.37 8.99 6.30
N ASP A 60 7.55 7.94 6.54
CA ASP A 60 6.09 8.10 6.61
C ASP A 60 5.71 8.79 7.91
N THR A 61 4.61 9.54 7.89
CA THR A 61 3.94 9.94 9.12
C THR A 61 3.32 8.73 9.82
N LYS A 62 3.06 8.84 11.11
CA LYS A 62 2.41 7.74 11.87
C LYS A 62 1.02 7.43 11.30
N GLU A 63 0.31 8.46 10.89
CA GLU A 63 -1.01 8.38 10.28
C GLU A 63 -0.99 7.63 8.94
N GLU A 64 0.03 7.86 8.12
CA GLU A 64 0.23 7.15 6.86
C GLU A 64 0.61 5.69 7.09
N ALA A 65 1.59 5.44 7.95
CA ALA A 65 2.06 4.09 8.26
C ALA A 65 0.95 3.20 8.82
N PHE A 66 0.14 3.73 9.77
CA PHE A 66 -0.95 3.00 10.42
C PHE A 66 -2.33 3.26 9.80
N LYS A 67 -2.41 3.75 8.55
CA LYS A 67 -3.67 4.09 7.88
C LYS A 67 -4.69 2.95 7.90
N ILE A 68 -4.26 1.73 7.62
CA ILE A 68 -5.15 0.55 7.60
C ILE A 68 -5.72 0.26 8.99
N SER A 69 -4.88 0.37 10.03
CA SER A 69 -5.31 0.20 11.42
C SER A 69 -6.35 1.25 11.83
N LEU A 70 -6.14 2.50 11.43
CA LEU A 70 -7.08 3.59 11.73
C LEU A 70 -8.41 3.40 11.01
N ILE A 71 -8.41 2.96 9.74
CA ILE A 71 -9.63 2.61 9.01
C ILE A 71 -10.33 1.42 9.68
N GLY A 72 -9.58 0.37 10.07
CA GLY A 72 -10.13 -0.77 10.77
C GLY A 72 -10.82 -0.39 12.09
N ALA A 73 -10.20 0.49 12.86
CA ALA A 73 -10.79 1.02 14.09
C ALA A 73 -12.06 1.87 13.83
N GLN A 74 -12.08 2.64 12.74
CA GLN A 74 -13.26 3.41 12.33
C GLN A 74 -14.45 2.50 11.99
N ILE A 75 -14.21 1.39 11.29
CA ILE A 75 -15.25 0.41 10.93
C ILE A 75 -15.99 -0.09 12.16
N ILE A 76 -15.30 -0.28 13.29
CA ILE A 76 -15.91 -0.76 14.55
C ILE A 76 -16.11 0.34 15.59
N GLN A 77 -16.12 1.61 15.16
CA GLN A 77 -16.38 2.80 15.99
C GLN A 77 -15.43 2.95 17.20
N GLN A 78 -14.15 2.56 17.03
CA GLN A 78 -13.10 2.68 18.04
C GLN A 78 -12.00 3.70 17.66
N SER A 79 -12.32 4.68 16.83
CA SER A 79 -11.35 5.70 16.37
C SER A 79 -10.62 6.40 17.49
N ASP A 80 -11.31 6.78 18.57
CA ASP A 80 -10.70 7.47 19.72
C ASP A 80 -9.65 6.60 20.43
N LYS A 81 -9.92 5.30 20.56
CA LYS A 81 -8.97 4.34 21.12
C LYS A 81 -7.72 4.21 20.23
N ALA A 82 -7.93 4.06 18.93
CA ALA A 82 -6.84 3.96 17.96
C ALA A 82 -5.98 5.23 17.97
N GLN A 83 -6.59 6.42 18.01
CA GLN A 83 -5.88 7.69 18.11
C GLN A 83 -5.06 7.81 19.40
N LYS A 84 -5.58 7.33 20.54
CA LYS A 84 -4.83 7.27 21.79
C LYS A 84 -3.61 6.34 21.71
N LEU A 85 -3.74 5.19 21.00
CA LEU A 85 -2.62 4.29 20.75
C LEU A 85 -1.59 4.93 19.81
N LEU A 86 -2.02 5.55 18.72
CA LEU A 86 -1.15 6.22 17.77
C LEU A 86 -0.31 7.33 18.44
N LYS A 87 -0.91 8.11 19.33
CA LYS A 87 -0.21 9.16 20.11
C LYS A 87 0.87 8.61 21.04
N LYS A 88 0.75 7.36 21.50
CA LYS A 88 1.76 6.69 22.34
C LYS A 88 2.99 6.26 21.55
N ILE A 89 2.90 6.12 20.23
CA ILE A 89 4.02 5.75 19.38
C ILE A 89 4.91 6.97 19.18
N LYS A 90 6.03 7.02 19.90
CA LYS A 90 6.99 8.14 19.88
C LYS A 90 8.38 7.72 19.38
N GLY A 91 8.62 6.41 19.27
CA GLY A 91 9.88 5.81 18.86
C GLY A 91 9.82 4.30 19.01
N LEU A 92 10.92 3.69 19.45
CA LEU A 92 11.05 2.24 19.62
C LEU A 92 11.18 1.83 21.12
N ASP A 93 10.71 2.67 22.05
CA ASP A 93 10.58 2.28 23.44
C ASP A 93 9.47 1.24 23.62
N ASP A 94 9.46 0.54 24.77
CA ASP A 94 8.53 -0.55 25.04
C ASP A 94 7.06 -0.11 24.88
N ASN A 95 6.71 1.07 25.39
CA ASN A 95 5.35 1.59 25.31
C ASN A 95 4.94 1.88 23.87
N SER A 96 5.84 2.39 23.04
CA SER A 96 5.63 2.65 21.63
C SER A 96 5.39 1.34 20.86
N ILE A 97 6.19 0.31 21.11
CA ILE A 97 6.07 -1.00 20.45
C ILE A 97 4.77 -1.70 20.87
N VAL A 98 4.44 -1.69 22.17
CA VAL A 98 3.15 -2.24 22.68
C VAL A 98 1.98 -1.52 22.03
N ALA A 99 2.03 -0.18 21.92
CA ALA A 99 0.98 0.60 21.27
C ALA A 99 0.84 0.26 19.78
N ALA A 100 1.97 0.07 19.08
CA ALA A 100 1.99 -0.35 17.67
C ALA A 100 1.35 -1.75 17.50
N CYS A 101 1.73 -2.73 18.32
CA CYS A 101 1.13 -4.07 18.29
C CYS A 101 -0.38 -4.05 18.54
N LYS A 102 -0.86 -3.22 19.49
CA LYS A 102 -2.29 -3.06 19.75
C LYS A 102 -2.99 -2.38 18.57
N LEU A 103 -2.37 -1.37 17.99
CA LEU A 103 -2.96 -0.60 16.90
C LEU A 103 -3.15 -1.46 15.64
N VAL A 104 -2.16 -2.27 15.26
CA VAL A 104 -2.29 -3.18 14.10
C VAL A 104 -3.34 -4.29 14.30
N GLY A 105 -3.76 -4.54 15.55
CA GLY A 105 -4.89 -5.43 15.85
C GLY A 105 -6.21 -5.02 15.18
N TYR A 106 -6.37 -3.76 14.80
CA TYR A 106 -7.53 -3.27 14.06
C TYR A 106 -7.50 -3.60 12.58
N ASP A 107 -6.34 -3.94 12.00
CA ASP A 107 -6.20 -4.23 10.56
C ASP A 107 -7.15 -5.32 10.09
N VAL A 108 -7.42 -6.29 10.96
CA VAL A 108 -8.30 -7.43 10.64
C VAL A 108 -9.70 -6.97 10.25
N CYS A 109 -10.21 -5.88 10.85
CA CYS A 109 -11.53 -5.33 10.54
C CYS A 109 -11.63 -4.86 9.09
N PHE A 110 -10.56 -4.28 8.56
CA PHE A 110 -10.49 -3.84 7.18
C PHE A 110 -10.15 -4.98 6.21
N ARG A 111 -9.18 -5.86 6.58
CA ARG A 111 -8.64 -6.89 5.68
C ARG A 111 -9.50 -8.16 5.60
N ALA A 112 -10.12 -8.57 6.70
CA ALA A 112 -10.84 -9.84 6.81
C ALA A 112 -12.29 -9.71 7.29
N GLY A 113 -12.65 -8.55 7.85
CA GLY A 113 -13.99 -8.25 8.34
C GLY A 113 -14.09 -8.32 9.88
N ILE A 114 -15.15 -7.68 10.39
CA ILE A 114 -15.36 -7.44 11.82
C ILE A 114 -15.51 -8.73 12.65
N ASN A 115 -15.97 -9.80 12.02
CA ASN A 115 -16.18 -11.10 12.72
C ASN A 115 -14.88 -11.73 13.23
N PHE A 116 -13.73 -11.31 12.69
CA PHE A 116 -12.42 -11.80 13.11
C PHE A 116 -11.72 -10.88 14.13
N PHE A 117 -12.35 -9.77 14.47
CA PHE A 117 -11.80 -8.83 15.44
C PHE A 117 -11.74 -9.42 16.85
N LYS A 118 -10.63 -9.22 17.52
CA LYS A 118 -10.44 -9.51 18.94
C LYS A 118 -10.02 -8.22 19.66
N PRO A 119 -10.44 -8.01 20.92
CA PRO A 119 -10.08 -6.81 21.67
C PRO A 119 -8.57 -6.60 21.68
N VAL A 120 -8.14 -5.42 21.25
CA VAL A 120 -6.70 -5.06 21.15
C VAL A 120 -6.00 -4.99 22.51
N GLU A 121 -6.76 -4.90 23.59
CA GLU A 121 -6.28 -4.97 24.97
C GLU A 121 -5.59 -6.30 25.28
N ASN A 122 -6.01 -7.38 24.60
CA ASN A 122 -5.46 -8.72 24.75
C ASN A 122 -4.09 -8.90 24.07
N ILE A 123 -3.66 -7.92 23.25
CA ILE A 123 -2.35 -7.93 22.58
C ILE A 123 -1.34 -7.32 23.55
N ASN A 124 -0.60 -8.18 24.25
CA ASN A 124 0.39 -7.76 25.24
C ASN A 124 1.72 -8.46 24.94
N PRO A 125 2.56 -7.89 24.05
CA PRO A 125 3.87 -8.44 23.74
C PRO A 125 4.75 -8.42 25.01
N ASP A 126 5.45 -9.51 25.27
CA ASP A 126 6.44 -9.64 26.32
C ASP A 126 7.76 -8.96 25.94
N LYS A 127 8.72 -8.98 26.87
CA LYS A 127 10.03 -8.34 26.66
C LYS A 127 10.79 -8.93 25.47
N HIS A 128 10.70 -10.25 25.24
CA HIS A 128 11.36 -10.93 24.12
C HIS A 128 10.75 -10.51 22.79
N THR A 129 9.43 -10.50 22.71
CA THR A 129 8.70 -10.04 21.52
C THR A 129 8.97 -8.55 21.22
N ILE A 130 8.98 -7.69 22.26
CA ILE A 130 9.30 -6.26 22.12
C ILE A 130 10.72 -6.08 21.58
N GLU A 131 11.70 -6.81 22.14
CA GLU A 131 13.09 -6.70 21.70
C GLU A 131 13.28 -7.20 20.27
N ASN A 132 12.63 -8.30 19.88
CA ASN A 132 12.65 -8.79 18.50
C ASN A 132 12.11 -7.75 17.52
N ILE A 133 10.97 -7.12 17.83
CA ILE A 133 10.41 -6.04 17.01
C ILE A 133 11.41 -4.88 16.90
N ARG A 134 11.99 -4.45 18.00
CA ARG A 134 12.98 -3.37 18.05
C ARG A 134 14.19 -3.67 17.18
N ILE A 135 14.76 -4.88 17.30
CA ILE A 135 15.89 -5.31 16.49
C ILE A 135 15.53 -5.28 15.00
N MET A 136 14.38 -5.87 14.60
CA MET A 136 13.95 -5.91 13.20
C MET A 136 13.72 -4.51 12.62
N VAL A 137 13.15 -3.60 13.39
CA VAL A 137 12.94 -2.21 12.94
C VAL A 137 14.26 -1.45 12.82
N ASN A 138 15.20 -1.61 13.76
CA ASN A 138 16.53 -1.00 13.68
C ASN A 138 17.33 -1.50 12.47
N ARG A 139 17.18 -2.77 12.07
CA ARG A 139 17.78 -3.32 10.84
C ARG A 139 17.32 -2.57 9.59
N THR A 140 16.13 -1.99 9.59
CA THR A 140 15.65 -1.16 8.48
C THR A 140 16.46 0.12 8.32
N GLU A 141 16.98 0.73 9.38
CA GLU A 141 17.88 1.88 9.28
C GLU A 141 19.19 1.52 8.55
N VAL A 142 19.75 0.36 8.89
CA VAL A 142 20.97 -0.15 8.22
C VAL A 142 20.69 -0.44 6.75
N PHE A 143 19.56 -1.11 6.47
CA PHE A 143 19.10 -1.38 5.11
C PHE A 143 18.97 -0.10 4.28
N ILE A 144 18.35 0.95 4.81
CA ILE A 144 18.19 2.24 4.09
C ILE A 144 19.54 2.91 3.82
N LYS A 145 20.50 2.80 4.74
CA LYS A 145 21.85 3.35 4.55
C LYS A 145 22.59 2.63 3.40
N GLU A 146 22.34 1.34 3.23
CA GLU A 146 23.04 0.52 2.22
C GLU A 146 22.34 0.55 0.85
N TYR A 147 21.01 0.49 0.82
CA TYR A 147 20.22 0.35 -0.40
C TYR A 147 19.39 1.60 -0.77
N GLY A 148 19.30 2.58 0.09
CA GLY A 148 18.55 3.81 -0.15
C GLY A 148 19.27 4.79 -1.08
N PRO A 149 18.71 5.98 -1.31
CA PRO A 149 17.47 6.47 -0.70
C PRO A 149 16.22 5.85 -1.32
N ILE A 150 15.13 5.79 -0.54
CA ILE A 150 13.82 5.41 -1.05
C ILE A 150 13.28 6.54 -1.91
N LYS A 151 12.91 6.22 -3.14
CA LYS A 151 12.38 7.17 -4.14
C LYS A 151 10.86 7.27 -4.09
N GLU A 152 10.20 6.15 -3.88
CA GLU A 152 8.75 6.07 -3.86
C GLU A 152 8.27 4.91 -2.98
N LYS A 153 7.07 5.05 -2.40
CA LYS A 153 6.44 4.07 -1.51
C LYS A 153 4.97 3.87 -1.89
N GLY A 154 4.44 2.67 -1.63
CA GLY A 154 3.03 2.36 -1.82
C GLY A 154 2.57 2.57 -3.27
N MET A 155 3.39 2.15 -4.26
CA MET A 155 3.10 2.38 -5.66
C MET A 155 1.89 1.57 -6.11
N THR A 156 0.95 2.24 -6.74
CA THR A 156 -0.17 1.63 -7.48
C THR A 156 0.10 1.67 -8.98
N PHE A 157 -0.58 0.83 -9.74
CA PHE A 157 -0.29 0.62 -11.18
C PHE A 157 -1.49 0.98 -12.04
N ILE A 158 -2.03 2.18 -11.86
CA ILE A 158 -3.15 2.69 -12.65
C ILE A 158 -2.72 2.75 -14.13
N GLY A 159 -3.54 2.16 -15.02
CA GLY A 159 -3.18 1.99 -16.44
C GLY A 159 -2.54 0.64 -16.77
N GLY A 160 -1.84 0.01 -15.81
CA GLY A 160 -1.27 -1.34 -15.94
C GLY A 160 -2.20 -2.47 -15.49
N TYR A 161 -3.27 -2.16 -14.75
CA TYR A 161 -4.23 -3.18 -14.31
C TYR A 161 -5.04 -3.76 -15.47
N THR A 162 -5.53 -5.00 -15.26
CA THR A 162 -6.35 -5.73 -16.23
C THR A 162 -7.74 -6.03 -15.65
N GLN A 163 -8.60 -6.71 -16.41
CA GLN A 163 -9.85 -7.22 -15.85
C GLN A 163 -9.64 -8.31 -14.80
N THR A 164 -8.50 -8.98 -14.83
CA THR A 164 -8.15 -10.08 -13.91
C THR A 164 -7.53 -9.53 -12.62
N ILE A 165 -6.61 -8.58 -12.74
CA ILE A 165 -5.96 -7.92 -11.61
C ILE A 165 -6.37 -6.45 -11.61
N THR A 166 -7.13 -6.04 -10.60
CA THR A 166 -7.73 -4.69 -10.53
C THR A 166 -7.13 -3.81 -9.45
N SER A 167 -6.28 -4.38 -8.59
CA SER A 167 -5.61 -3.64 -7.51
C SER A 167 -4.34 -4.35 -7.06
N GLY A 168 -3.44 -3.61 -6.46
CA GLY A 168 -2.19 -4.05 -5.86
C GLY A 168 -1.29 -2.86 -5.64
N ASP A 169 -0.51 -2.93 -4.60
CA ASP A 169 0.45 -1.90 -4.21
C ASP A 169 1.79 -2.56 -3.91
N ALA A 170 2.86 -2.06 -4.52
CA ALA A 170 4.23 -2.46 -4.18
C ALA A 170 4.73 -1.60 -3.02
N ASP A 171 5.59 -2.17 -2.18
CA ASP A 171 5.98 -1.53 -0.93
C ASP A 171 6.81 -0.27 -1.18
N PHE A 172 7.95 -0.38 -1.85
CA PHE A 172 8.78 0.77 -2.17
C PHE A 172 9.76 0.53 -3.32
N MET A 173 10.38 1.60 -3.79
CA MET A 173 11.33 1.62 -4.87
C MET A 173 12.53 2.51 -4.51
N THR A 174 13.74 2.07 -4.84
CA THR A 174 14.97 2.87 -4.86
C THR A 174 15.29 3.30 -6.28
N GLU A 175 16.52 3.73 -6.59
CA GLU A 175 16.86 4.26 -7.92
C GLU A 175 16.59 3.27 -9.07
N ASP A 176 16.98 2.00 -8.86
CA ASP A 176 16.95 0.97 -9.90
C ASP A 176 16.39 -0.37 -9.41
N THR A 177 15.79 -0.41 -8.24
CA THR A 177 15.32 -1.65 -7.62
C THR A 177 13.89 -1.50 -7.09
N LEU A 178 13.02 -2.44 -7.46
CA LEU A 178 11.68 -2.60 -6.89
C LEU A 178 11.75 -3.57 -5.72
N TRP A 179 11.20 -3.16 -4.59
CA TRP A 179 11.33 -3.85 -3.31
C TRP A 179 9.99 -4.36 -2.77
N GLU A 180 10.03 -5.53 -2.18
CA GLU A 180 8.99 -6.10 -1.32
C GLU A 180 9.55 -6.27 0.09
N PHE A 181 8.80 -5.84 1.10
CA PHE A 181 9.13 -5.97 2.51
C PHE A 181 8.46 -7.21 3.10
N LYS A 182 9.20 -8.14 3.66
CA LYS A 182 8.66 -9.38 4.21
C LYS A 182 9.25 -9.70 5.58
N VAL A 183 8.40 -9.83 6.58
CA VAL A 183 8.79 -10.33 7.91
C VAL A 183 8.43 -11.81 7.99
N SER A 184 9.40 -12.69 7.76
CA SER A 184 9.19 -14.15 7.68
C SER A 184 10.39 -14.91 8.24
N ASN A 185 10.12 -16.05 8.88
CA ASN A 185 11.16 -16.99 9.32
C ASN A 185 11.78 -17.76 8.13
N ASP A 186 11.07 -17.80 7.01
CA ASP A 186 11.48 -18.56 5.83
C ASP A 186 12.11 -17.64 4.76
N ARG A 187 12.95 -18.24 3.91
CA ARG A 187 13.34 -17.65 2.62
C ARG A 187 12.10 -17.34 1.76
N PRO A 188 12.22 -16.41 0.80
CA PRO A 188 11.15 -16.16 -0.14
C PRO A 188 10.65 -17.45 -0.83
N LYS A 189 9.32 -17.57 -0.95
CA LYS A 189 8.65 -18.65 -1.69
C LYS A 189 8.29 -18.16 -3.09
N SER A 190 7.98 -19.09 -4.01
CA SER A 190 7.62 -18.77 -5.39
C SER A 190 6.43 -17.79 -5.51
N ILE A 191 5.54 -17.77 -4.52
CA ILE A 191 4.45 -16.80 -4.45
C ILE A 191 4.97 -15.36 -4.25
N HIS A 192 6.04 -15.17 -3.47
CA HIS A 192 6.62 -13.84 -3.22
C HIS A 192 7.38 -13.32 -4.45
N THR A 193 8.14 -14.20 -5.11
CA THR A 193 8.88 -13.83 -6.32
C THR A 193 7.96 -13.57 -7.50
N LEU A 194 6.83 -14.30 -7.60
CA LEU A 194 5.79 -14.01 -8.59
C LEU A 194 5.09 -12.67 -8.29
N GLN A 195 4.77 -12.38 -7.05
CA GLN A 195 4.18 -11.11 -6.64
C GLN A 195 5.03 -9.93 -7.11
N LEU A 196 6.33 -10.00 -6.87
CA LEU A 196 7.27 -8.95 -7.21
C LEU A 196 7.40 -8.77 -8.74
N LEU A 197 7.47 -9.88 -9.50
CA LEU A 197 7.47 -9.80 -10.98
C LEU A 197 6.15 -9.22 -11.52
N VAL A 198 5.01 -9.59 -10.94
CA VAL A 198 3.70 -9.04 -11.34
C VAL A 198 3.66 -7.53 -11.08
N TYR A 199 4.15 -7.05 -9.95
CA TYR A 199 4.23 -5.61 -9.68
C TYR A 199 5.11 -4.87 -10.70
N TYR A 200 6.26 -5.44 -11.04
CA TYR A 200 7.13 -4.86 -12.06
C TYR A 200 6.42 -4.77 -13.43
N LEU A 201 5.79 -5.85 -13.87
CA LEU A 201 5.11 -5.88 -15.17
C LEU A 201 3.90 -4.94 -15.20
N LEU A 202 3.10 -4.89 -14.13
CA LEU A 202 2.04 -3.88 -13.98
C LEU A 202 2.62 -2.45 -14.05
N GLY A 203 3.78 -2.25 -13.44
CA GLY A 203 4.53 -0.99 -13.51
C GLY A 203 4.92 -0.62 -14.93
N ILE A 204 5.53 -1.53 -15.67
CA ILE A 204 5.91 -1.33 -17.09
C ILE A 204 4.69 -0.95 -17.94
N HIS A 205 3.54 -1.57 -17.70
CA HIS A 205 2.30 -1.26 -18.44
C HIS A 205 1.60 0.01 -17.93
N SER A 206 1.89 0.49 -16.72
CA SER A 206 1.33 1.73 -16.18
C SER A 206 2.16 2.96 -16.56
N ASP A 207 3.48 2.87 -16.42
CA ASP A 207 4.45 3.93 -16.69
C ASP A 207 5.78 3.31 -17.14
N LYS A 208 5.89 3.08 -18.46
CA LYS A 208 7.07 2.45 -19.04
C LYS A 208 8.35 3.25 -18.81
N GLU A 209 8.29 4.58 -18.89
CA GLU A 209 9.47 5.44 -18.73
C GLU A 209 10.08 5.29 -17.34
N LYS A 210 9.25 5.27 -16.32
CA LYS A 210 9.64 5.10 -14.93
C LYS A 210 10.17 3.69 -14.66
N TYR A 211 9.38 2.66 -14.98
CA TYR A 211 9.69 1.28 -14.60
C TYR A 211 10.76 0.61 -15.46
N SER A 212 11.07 1.12 -16.67
CA SER A 212 12.21 0.65 -17.46
C SER A 212 13.58 0.99 -16.85
N LYS A 213 13.62 1.88 -15.86
CA LYS A 213 14.85 2.18 -15.09
C LYS A 213 15.16 1.14 -14.02
N ILE A 214 14.16 0.33 -13.66
CA ILE A 214 14.31 -0.75 -12.68
C ILE A 214 15.11 -1.88 -13.30
N LYS A 215 16.23 -2.21 -12.65
CA LYS A 215 17.15 -3.29 -13.05
C LYS A 215 17.02 -4.51 -12.17
N ASN A 216 16.56 -4.33 -10.93
CA ASN A 216 16.54 -5.39 -9.95
C ASN A 216 15.15 -5.52 -9.31
N LEU A 217 14.82 -6.76 -8.99
CA LEU A 217 13.70 -7.12 -8.12
C LEU A 217 14.26 -7.67 -6.82
N ALA A 218 13.81 -7.15 -5.68
CA ALA A 218 14.39 -7.56 -4.40
C ALA A 218 13.36 -7.68 -3.28
N ILE A 219 13.66 -8.57 -2.33
CA ILE A 219 12.88 -8.79 -1.12
C ILE A 219 13.80 -8.51 0.07
N TYR A 220 13.42 -7.56 0.91
CA TYR A 220 14.08 -7.32 2.18
C TYR A 220 13.32 -8.01 3.31
N ASN A 221 14.05 -8.81 4.09
CA ASN A 221 13.50 -9.50 5.26
C ASN A 221 14.29 -9.13 6.53
N PRO A 222 13.78 -8.20 7.36
CA PRO A 222 14.46 -7.78 8.58
C PRO A 222 14.54 -8.88 9.64
N ARG A 223 13.65 -9.88 9.62
CA ARG A 223 13.71 -11.01 10.56
C ARG A 223 14.92 -11.88 10.31
N LEU A 224 15.19 -12.21 9.05
CA LEU A 224 16.38 -12.94 8.64
C LEU A 224 17.62 -12.04 8.54
N ASN A 225 17.44 -10.73 8.60
CA ASN A 225 18.45 -9.71 8.29
C ASN A 225 19.10 -9.94 6.92
N LYS A 226 18.25 -10.15 5.89
CA LYS A 226 18.70 -10.54 4.56
C LYS A 226 17.96 -9.79 3.46
N VAL A 227 18.72 -9.57 2.39
CA VAL A 227 18.19 -9.14 1.09
C VAL A 227 18.28 -10.32 0.12
N PHE A 228 17.21 -10.54 -0.62
CA PHE A 228 17.14 -11.48 -1.74
C PHE A 228 16.92 -10.67 -3.00
N ILE A 229 17.84 -10.69 -3.94
CA ILE A 229 17.84 -9.81 -5.12
C ILE A 229 18.16 -10.61 -6.38
N ILE A 230 17.44 -10.28 -7.46
CA ILE A 230 17.68 -10.80 -8.81
C ILE A 230 17.73 -9.65 -9.80
N ASN A 231 18.61 -9.72 -10.79
CA ASN A 231 18.57 -8.81 -11.93
C ASN A 231 17.42 -9.22 -12.87
N ILE A 232 16.70 -8.24 -13.42
CA ILE A 232 15.58 -8.51 -14.34
C ILE A 232 16.05 -9.23 -15.59
N ASP A 233 17.26 -8.95 -16.07
CA ASP A 233 17.86 -9.63 -17.24
C ASP A 233 18.11 -11.14 -17.02
N GLU A 234 18.09 -11.60 -15.77
CA GLU A 234 18.18 -13.04 -15.43
C GLU A 234 16.81 -13.74 -15.53
N ILE A 235 15.72 -13.00 -15.76
CA ILE A 235 14.37 -13.52 -15.97
C ILE A 235 14.14 -13.59 -17.48
N SER A 236 13.96 -14.80 -18.02
CA SER A 236 13.81 -14.97 -19.47
C SER A 236 12.54 -14.30 -20.00
N ASP A 237 12.61 -13.79 -21.23
CA ASP A 237 11.47 -13.20 -21.93
C ASP A 237 10.28 -14.16 -22.01
N GLU A 238 10.55 -15.48 -22.12
CA GLU A 238 9.51 -16.51 -22.09
C GLU A 238 8.77 -16.51 -20.73
N THR A 239 9.49 -16.39 -19.61
CA THR A 239 8.88 -16.30 -18.27
C THR A 239 8.05 -15.03 -18.12
N ILE A 240 8.57 -13.89 -18.58
CA ILE A 240 7.86 -12.62 -18.59
C ILE A 240 6.56 -12.76 -19.35
N LYS A 241 6.62 -13.27 -20.58
CA LYS A 241 5.46 -13.46 -21.43
C LYS A 241 4.44 -14.44 -20.84
N LEU A 242 4.88 -15.55 -20.23
CA LEU A 242 3.98 -16.48 -19.55
C LEU A 242 3.25 -15.81 -18.38
N VAL A 243 3.92 -14.97 -17.60
CA VAL A 243 3.29 -14.25 -16.48
C VAL A 243 2.31 -13.19 -17.02
N GLU A 244 2.64 -12.49 -18.10
CA GLU A 244 1.73 -11.56 -18.75
C GLU A 244 0.47 -12.24 -19.30
N ASP A 245 0.63 -13.40 -19.97
CA ASP A 245 -0.45 -14.11 -20.63
C ASP A 245 -1.33 -14.89 -19.62
N ASP A 246 -0.75 -15.60 -18.64
CA ASP A 246 -1.45 -16.54 -17.76
C ASP A 246 -1.86 -15.93 -16.41
N VAL A 247 -1.03 -15.05 -15.85
CA VAL A 247 -1.24 -14.49 -14.51
C VAL A 247 -1.95 -13.15 -14.58
N ILE A 248 -1.40 -12.19 -15.33
CA ILE A 248 -1.94 -10.84 -15.45
C ILE A 248 -3.08 -10.81 -16.45
N VAL A 249 -2.97 -11.63 -17.50
CA VAL A 249 -3.94 -11.77 -18.59
C VAL A 249 -4.07 -10.46 -19.38
N TYR A 250 -2.93 -9.99 -19.92
CA TYR A 250 -2.95 -8.97 -20.95
C TYR A 250 -3.45 -9.61 -22.26
N ARG A 251 -4.75 -9.46 -22.55
CA ARG A 251 -5.34 -10.02 -23.76
C ARG A 251 -4.63 -9.46 -25.00
N LYS A 252 -4.13 -10.35 -25.83
CA LYS A 252 -3.89 -10.04 -27.24
C LYS A 252 -5.25 -9.87 -27.90
N ASP A 253 -5.76 -8.64 -27.97
CA ASP A 253 -6.88 -8.33 -28.86
C ASP A 253 -6.39 -8.47 -30.30
N ASN A 254 -6.65 -9.65 -30.88
CA ASN A 254 -6.48 -9.90 -32.34
C ASN A 254 -7.58 -9.22 -33.18
N SER A 255 -8.31 -8.27 -32.63
CA SER A 255 -9.35 -7.53 -33.37
C SER A 255 -9.45 -6.08 -32.86
N MET A 256 -8.46 -5.31 -33.18
CA MET A 256 -8.49 -3.90 -33.56
C MET A 256 -7.06 -3.37 -33.46
N GLN A 257 -6.35 -3.40 -34.57
CA GLN A 257 -5.27 -2.46 -34.83
C GLN A 257 -5.90 -1.05 -34.89
N LEU A 258 -6.18 -0.48 -33.72
CA LEU A 258 -6.29 0.95 -33.57
C LEU A 258 -4.88 1.46 -33.27
N LYS A 259 -4.30 2.07 -34.27
CA LYS A 259 -3.14 2.94 -34.15
C LYS A 259 -3.43 3.98 -33.07
N ASN A 260 -2.49 4.11 -32.15
CA ASN A 260 -2.39 5.08 -31.04
C ASN A 260 -3.00 4.64 -29.71
N ASN A 261 -2.19 4.84 -28.67
CA ASN A 261 -2.34 4.64 -27.23
C ASN A 261 -3.55 5.35 -26.56
N GLU A 262 -4.72 5.38 -27.15
CA GLU A 262 -5.89 6.03 -26.60
C GLU A 262 -6.86 4.99 -26.02
N LYS A 263 -6.85 4.86 -24.69
CA LYS A 263 -7.75 3.96 -23.98
C LYS A 263 -9.01 4.71 -23.58
N PHE A 264 -10.16 4.30 -24.15
CA PHE A 264 -11.47 4.83 -23.77
C PHE A 264 -12.16 3.91 -22.76
N PHE A 265 -12.71 4.49 -21.70
CA PHE A 265 -13.52 3.79 -20.71
C PHE A 265 -15.01 4.08 -20.95
N THR A 266 -15.81 3.02 -20.90
CA THR A 266 -17.28 3.12 -20.93
C THR A 266 -17.85 3.44 -19.54
N ILE A 267 -19.13 3.80 -19.45
CA ILE A 267 -19.81 3.97 -18.15
C ILE A 267 -19.69 2.69 -17.30
N THR A 268 -19.74 1.51 -17.92
CA THR A 268 -19.59 0.24 -17.19
C THR A 268 -18.19 0.09 -16.60
N ASP A 269 -17.17 0.54 -17.31
CA ASP A 269 -15.80 0.54 -16.78
C ASP A 269 -15.65 1.55 -15.63
N LEU A 270 -16.24 2.73 -15.80
CA LEU A 270 -16.23 3.77 -14.77
C LEU A 270 -16.94 3.35 -13.48
N THR A 271 -18.04 2.59 -13.56
CA THR A 271 -18.68 2.05 -12.33
C THR A 271 -17.74 1.15 -11.54
N LYS A 272 -16.85 0.44 -12.23
CA LYS A 272 -15.83 -0.42 -11.60
C LYS A 272 -14.65 0.39 -11.08
N ILE A 273 -14.15 1.33 -11.88
CA ILE A 273 -12.98 2.16 -11.53
C ILE A 273 -13.29 3.07 -10.34
N LEU A 274 -14.45 3.74 -10.36
CA LEU A 274 -14.86 4.70 -9.33
C LEU A 274 -15.66 4.05 -8.19
N GLY A 275 -15.96 2.75 -8.25
CA GLY A 275 -16.68 2.01 -7.21
C GLY A 275 -18.10 2.52 -6.94
N CYS A 276 -18.76 3.13 -7.93
CA CYS A 276 -20.06 3.76 -7.75
C CYS A 276 -21.09 3.34 -8.81
N SER A 277 -22.37 3.59 -8.54
CA SER A 277 -23.46 3.21 -9.44
C SER A 277 -23.44 4.01 -10.75
N ARG A 278 -24.06 3.44 -11.81
CA ARG A 278 -24.26 4.13 -13.09
C ARG A 278 -24.97 5.49 -12.91
N TYR A 279 -25.93 5.58 -12.00
CA TYR A 279 -26.60 6.82 -11.68
C TYR A 279 -25.63 7.87 -11.14
N ARG A 280 -24.71 7.47 -10.24
CA ARG A 280 -23.68 8.37 -9.70
C ARG A 280 -22.70 8.83 -10.77
N ILE A 281 -22.30 7.96 -11.71
CA ILE A 281 -21.47 8.38 -12.86
C ILE A 281 -22.16 9.46 -13.69
N MET A 282 -23.45 9.34 -13.94
CA MET A 282 -24.19 10.36 -14.67
C MET A 282 -24.34 11.67 -13.88
N GLN A 283 -24.44 11.61 -12.55
CA GLN A 283 -24.37 12.82 -11.71
C GLN A 283 -22.98 13.47 -11.77
N LEU A 284 -21.89 12.69 -11.71
CA LEU A 284 -20.52 13.19 -11.86
C LEU A 284 -20.35 13.91 -13.20
N TYR A 285 -20.91 13.36 -14.28
CA TYR A 285 -20.91 13.98 -15.60
C TYR A 285 -21.71 15.31 -15.62
N SER A 286 -22.94 15.30 -15.13
CA SER A 286 -23.84 16.45 -15.25
C SER A 286 -23.56 17.58 -14.25
N MET A 287 -23.05 17.26 -13.06
CA MET A 287 -22.92 18.21 -11.95
C MET A 287 -21.46 18.49 -11.55
N GLU A 288 -20.55 17.57 -11.82
CA GLU A 288 -19.19 17.61 -11.30
C GLU A 288 -18.11 17.61 -12.40
N GLY A 289 -18.53 17.75 -13.67
CA GLY A 289 -17.65 17.99 -14.80
C GLY A 289 -16.79 16.78 -15.21
N LEU A 290 -17.27 15.54 -14.95
CA LEU A 290 -16.62 14.34 -15.50
C LEU A 290 -16.70 14.41 -17.04
N PRO A 291 -15.55 14.44 -17.80
CA PRO A 291 -15.56 14.75 -19.22
C PRO A 291 -15.95 13.54 -20.10
N LEU A 292 -17.22 13.10 -20.00
CA LEU A 292 -17.76 12.05 -20.84
C LEU A 292 -18.06 12.56 -22.25
N GLN A 293 -17.64 11.81 -23.25
CA GLN A 293 -17.94 12.07 -24.65
C GLN A 293 -18.90 11.00 -25.21
N LYS A 294 -19.74 11.37 -26.16
CA LYS A 294 -20.65 10.41 -26.82
C LYS A 294 -20.00 9.86 -28.07
N TYR A 295 -19.70 8.57 -28.08
CA TYR A 295 -19.14 7.86 -29.22
C TYR A 295 -20.02 6.66 -29.59
N LYS A 296 -20.49 6.58 -30.84
CA LYS A 296 -21.36 5.49 -31.35
C LYS A 296 -22.48 5.11 -30.36
N ASN A 297 -23.26 6.09 -29.90
CA ASN A 297 -24.34 5.94 -28.93
C ASN A 297 -23.95 5.45 -27.51
N LYS A 298 -22.66 5.42 -27.16
CA LYS A 298 -22.16 5.12 -25.82
C LYS A 298 -21.42 6.33 -25.25
N TYR A 299 -21.56 6.55 -23.95
CA TYR A 299 -20.71 7.50 -23.26
C TYR A 299 -19.37 6.85 -22.96
N VAL A 300 -18.28 7.54 -23.29
CA VAL A 300 -16.90 7.11 -23.07
C VAL A 300 -16.08 8.28 -22.58
N ILE A 301 -14.95 7.99 -21.93
CA ILE A 301 -13.95 8.97 -21.52
C ILE A 301 -12.56 8.45 -21.88
N HIS A 302 -11.70 9.35 -22.30
CA HIS A 302 -10.30 9.01 -22.53
C HIS A 302 -9.56 8.79 -21.21
N SER A 303 -8.62 7.86 -21.16
CA SER A 303 -7.87 7.52 -19.93
C SER A 303 -7.16 8.72 -19.32
N ASN A 304 -6.57 9.59 -20.13
CA ASN A 304 -5.87 10.78 -19.67
C ASN A 304 -6.86 11.81 -19.06
N GLU A 305 -7.99 12.04 -19.73
CA GLU A 305 -9.04 12.95 -19.22
C GLU A 305 -9.63 12.47 -17.91
N LEU A 306 -9.77 11.13 -17.74
CA LEU A 306 -10.21 10.56 -16.47
C LEU A 306 -9.17 10.80 -15.36
N SER A 307 -7.91 10.57 -15.66
CA SER A 307 -6.81 10.77 -14.71
C SER A 307 -6.69 12.24 -14.30
N GLU A 308 -6.75 13.17 -15.24
CA GLU A 308 -6.73 14.62 -14.98
C GLU A 308 -7.93 15.05 -14.13
N TRP A 309 -9.13 14.55 -14.45
CA TRP A 309 -10.33 14.85 -13.68
C TRP A 309 -10.25 14.29 -12.24
N MET A 310 -9.70 13.09 -12.05
CA MET A 310 -9.51 12.50 -10.71
C MET A 310 -8.51 13.32 -9.88
N VAL A 311 -7.39 13.74 -10.46
CA VAL A 311 -6.41 14.61 -9.80
C VAL A 311 -7.03 15.96 -9.43
N TYR A 312 -7.79 16.56 -10.36
CA TYR A 312 -8.50 17.81 -10.11
C TYR A 312 -9.48 17.68 -8.93
N LYS A 313 -10.27 16.61 -8.89
CA LYS A 313 -11.21 16.34 -7.81
C LYS A 313 -10.54 16.14 -6.45
N GLU A 314 -9.45 15.41 -6.42
CA GLU A 314 -8.66 15.25 -5.19
C GLU A 314 -8.12 16.59 -4.67
N GLN A 315 -7.64 17.45 -5.58
CA GLN A 315 -7.18 18.80 -5.20
C GLN A 315 -8.34 19.67 -4.70
N GLU A 316 -9.53 19.60 -5.32
CA GLU A 316 -10.72 20.31 -4.84
C GLU A 316 -11.12 19.84 -3.44
N GLU A 317 -11.14 18.53 -3.20
CA GLU A 317 -11.46 17.98 -1.87
C GLU A 317 -10.46 18.43 -0.81
N ARG A 318 -9.16 18.39 -1.12
CA ARG A 318 -8.10 18.90 -0.24
C ARG A 318 -8.27 20.40 0.07
N LYS A 319 -8.65 21.22 -0.94
CA LYS A 319 -8.94 22.63 -0.73
C LYS A 319 -10.17 22.84 0.16
N ARG A 320 -11.25 22.09 -0.06
CA ARG A 320 -12.46 22.14 0.77
C ARG A 320 -12.17 21.72 2.21
N GLN A 321 -11.40 20.66 2.42
CA GLN A 321 -10.99 20.23 3.75
C GLN A 321 -10.15 21.29 4.48
N LYS A 322 -9.20 21.92 3.78
CA LYS A 322 -8.43 23.05 4.34
C LYS A 322 -9.33 24.23 4.70
N GLN A 323 -10.28 24.59 3.85
CA GLN A 323 -11.21 25.68 4.13
C GLN A 323 -12.13 25.38 5.32
N MET A 324 -12.62 24.13 5.45
CA MET A 324 -13.42 23.72 6.62
C MET A 324 -12.58 23.76 7.91
N LEU A 325 -11.33 23.34 7.89
CA LEU A 325 -10.41 23.44 9.02
C LEU A 325 -10.17 24.89 9.43
N ILE A 326 -9.89 25.77 8.47
CA ILE A 326 -9.69 27.21 8.73
C ILE A 326 -10.96 27.83 9.30
N SER A 327 -12.13 27.53 8.72
CA SER A 327 -13.44 28.03 9.22
C SER A 327 -13.72 27.53 10.63
N SER A 328 -13.42 26.28 10.92
CA SER A 328 -13.56 25.70 12.27
C SER A 328 -12.61 26.37 13.28
N CYS A 329 -11.34 26.62 12.90
CA CYS A 329 -10.39 27.34 13.76
C CYS A 329 -10.83 28.78 14.02
N ILE A 330 -11.34 29.47 12.99
CA ILE A 330 -11.89 30.85 13.16
C ILE A 330 -13.08 30.83 14.10
N GLY A 331 -14.00 29.86 13.98
CA GLY A 331 -15.14 29.68 14.90
C GLY A 331 -14.71 29.49 16.34
N ILE A 332 -13.68 28.68 16.59
CA ILE A 332 -13.12 28.46 17.94
C ILE A 332 -12.50 29.75 18.49
N VAL A 333 -11.76 30.50 17.68
CA VAL A 333 -11.14 31.77 18.09
C VAL A 333 -12.21 32.81 18.47
N ILE A 334 -13.27 32.94 17.66
CA ILE A 334 -14.39 33.82 17.96
C ILE A 334 -15.08 33.43 19.26
N LEU A 335 -15.31 32.14 19.48
CA LEU A 335 -15.90 31.64 20.72
C LEU A 335 -15.04 31.96 21.94
N LEU A 336 -13.72 31.80 21.83
CA LEU A 336 -12.77 32.15 22.91
C LEU A 336 -12.79 33.65 23.20
N ILE A 337 -12.83 34.51 22.17
CA ILE A 337 -12.92 35.97 22.36
C ILE A 337 -14.23 36.34 23.05
N MET A 338 -15.36 35.73 22.69
CA MET A 338 -16.64 35.95 23.36
C MET A 338 -16.64 35.52 24.82
N ILE A 339 -16.02 34.39 25.15
CA ILE A 339 -15.89 33.89 26.52
C ILE A 339 -15.03 34.85 27.34
N VAL A 340 -13.88 35.30 26.82
CA VAL A 340 -13.00 36.27 27.50
C VAL A 340 -13.72 37.62 27.67
N GLY A 341 -14.45 38.08 26.64
CA GLY A 341 -15.25 39.32 26.75
C GLY A 341 -16.33 39.24 27.82
N LEU A 342 -17.02 38.10 27.94
CA LEU A 342 -18.00 37.87 28.99
C LEU A 342 -17.33 37.85 30.41
N LEU A 343 -16.17 37.23 30.53
CA LEU A 343 -15.44 37.25 31.82
C LEU A 343 -14.99 38.64 32.23
N VAL A 344 -14.61 39.52 31.31
CA VAL A 344 -14.20 40.92 31.60
C VAL A 344 -15.41 41.78 31.96
N VAL A 345 -16.62 41.44 31.56
CA VAL A 345 -17.86 42.19 31.93
C VAL A 345 -18.43 41.77 33.31
N PHE A 346 -18.10 40.58 33.78
CA PHE A 346 -18.62 40.03 35.01
C PHE A 346 -17.59 40.03 36.20
N PHE A 347 -16.35 40.43 35.98
CA PHE A 347 -15.34 40.71 36.95
C PHE A 347 -14.81 42.16 36.85
#